data_2d4f5f0e3fdcf563c6af8d894d039d99
#
_entry.id   2d4f5f0e3fdcf563c6af8d894d039d99
#
_cell.length_a   1.000
_cell.length_b   1.000
_cell.length_c   1.000
_cell.angle_alpha   90.00
_cell.angle_beta   90.00
_cell.angle_gamma   90.00
#
_symmetry.space_group_name_H-M   'P 1'
#
loop_
_entity.id
_entity.type
_entity.pdbx_description
1 polymer ?
#
loop_
_entity_poly.entity_id
_entity_poly.type
_entity_poly.pdbx_seq_one_letter_code
_entity_poly.pdbx_strand_id
1 'polypeptide(L)'
;YGRKLSMKLKRKISRILSMTLAIMLLVPAMCADAFNFTPTSGYDDDGKAIPLELYSEAVYMVNLDSGEAIVDINGEDERVPASLTKIMTAVVLLDKFKGDEQKLKDTYYSAGSEAFDELYDTGASTADIQPGEEVSCYDLLAALLIPSSCEAANIIALNVSDSITEFTDLMNEKAEKLGMENTHFSNAHGLWAQQNYSSCKDMATLCEYAISKYQVFRDIVCLPSYHMASTSYHSDGTDIYNTNLMLDSMTDYYYSYAKGIKTGTLDSAGRCLASYAEYEGTTYLIVTMGAPMEKLEEDVKKGEEDPDSIYGGDNVYYNLLDHINLYKWAFSSLVATDFVDKNSEVRDVKVSYGDGIDYANLKPANGFTRLWPVDISVNDVEKKITVYDNVVAPVEVGDVLGKMELVYKGEVLATIDLVSTTK
;
A
#
# COMPACT_ATOMS: atom_id res chain seq x y z
N TYR A 1 -17.94 -0.64 59.62
CA TYR A 1 -17.29 -1.53 58.64
C TYR A 1 -18.02 -1.57 57.29
N GLY A 2 -19.33 -1.31 57.22
CA GLY A 2 -20.12 -1.39 55.96
C GLY A 2 -19.92 -0.23 54.96
N ARG A 3 -19.48 0.97 55.35
CA ARG A 3 -19.33 2.13 54.45
C ARG A 3 -18.05 2.13 53.61
N LYS A 4 -16.97 1.43 54.00
CA LYS A 4 -15.73 1.33 53.24
C LYS A 4 -15.79 0.28 52.10
N LEU A 5 -16.70 -0.71 52.21
CA LEU A 5 -16.88 -1.75 51.16
C LEU A 5 -17.65 -1.21 49.96
N SER A 6 -18.60 -0.29 50.18
CA SER A 6 -19.41 0.36 49.14
C SER A 6 -18.59 1.27 48.20
N MET A 7 -17.57 1.98 48.75
CA MET A 7 -16.73 2.88 47.92
C MET A 7 -15.71 2.12 47.03
N LYS A 8 -15.20 0.98 47.50
CA LYS A 8 -14.31 0.13 46.69
C LYS A 8 -15.06 -0.57 45.53
N LEU A 9 -16.32 -0.94 45.80
CA LEU A 9 -17.18 -1.58 44.78
C LEU A 9 -17.63 -0.55 43.74
N LYS A 10 -17.99 0.66 44.11
CA LYS A 10 -18.32 1.77 43.17
C LYS A 10 -17.13 2.19 42.34
N ARG A 11 -15.89 2.19 42.86
CA ARG A 11 -14.67 2.46 42.11
C ARG A 11 -14.30 1.32 41.12
N LYS A 12 -14.60 0.06 41.45
CA LYS A 12 -14.41 -1.06 40.53
C LYS A 12 -15.44 -1.05 39.41
N ILE A 13 -16.69 -0.74 39.71
CA ILE A 13 -17.77 -0.64 38.73
C ILE A 13 -17.51 0.57 37.80
N SER A 14 -17.07 1.71 38.33
CA SER A 14 -16.69 2.88 37.50
C SER A 14 -15.46 2.61 36.61
N ARG A 15 -14.50 1.79 37.05
CA ARG A 15 -13.35 1.42 36.21
C ARG A 15 -13.70 0.34 35.17
N ILE A 16 -14.66 -0.52 35.43
CA ILE A 16 -15.17 -1.49 34.48
C ILE A 16 -16.06 -0.79 33.43
N LEU A 17 -16.86 0.20 33.83
CA LEU A 17 -17.68 0.99 32.89
C LEU A 17 -16.85 1.96 32.04
N SER A 18 -15.69 2.46 32.53
CA SER A 18 -14.79 3.27 31.71
C SER A 18 -13.86 2.45 30.80
N MET A 19 -13.72 1.14 31.01
CA MET A 19 -13.00 0.23 30.11
C MET A 19 -13.89 -0.39 29.02
N THR A 20 -15.22 -0.35 29.17
CA THR A 20 -16.16 -0.87 28.17
C THR A 20 -16.76 0.22 27.27
N LEU A 21 -16.43 1.50 27.47
CA LEU A 21 -16.86 2.59 26.59
C LEU A 21 -15.73 3.13 25.69
N ALA A 22 -14.60 2.43 25.63
CA ALA A 22 -13.56 2.60 24.62
C ALA A 22 -13.64 1.50 23.56
N ILE A 23 -14.80 0.88 23.36
CA ILE A 23 -15.14 0.17 22.15
C ILE A 23 -15.61 1.24 21.17
N MET A 24 -14.61 1.83 20.49
CA MET A 24 -14.63 2.08 19.06
C MET A 24 -16.03 2.11 18.45
N LEU A 25 -16.55 3.30 18.33
CA LEU A 25 -17.15 3.64 17.06
C LEU A 25 -16.02 3.56 16.01
N LEU A 26 -15.74 2.37 15.48
CA LEU A 26 -15.37 2.18 14.12
C LEU A 26 -16.55 2.73 13.33
N VAL A 27 -16.54 4.04 13.07
CA VAL A 27 -17.18 4.57 11.89
C VAL A 27 -16.51 3.75 10.79
N PRO A 28 -17.23 2.92 9.99
CA PRO A 28 -16.63 2.40 8.79
C PRO A 28 -16.07 3.65 8.10
N ALA A 29 -14.75 3.68 7.90
CA ALA A 29 -14.19 4.58 6.92
C ALA A 29 -15.04 4.28 5.69
N MET A 30 -15.93 5.19 5.30
CA MET A 30 -16.54 5.13 4.00
C MET A 30 -15.33 5.11 3.09
N CYS A 31 -15.06 3.94 2.48
CA CYS A 31 -14.16 3.88 1.35
C CYS A 31 -14.79 4.85 0.35
N ALA A 32 -14.32 6.09 0.34
CA ALA A 32 -14.55 6.96 -0.78
C ALA A 32 -13.91 6.20 -1.93
N ASP A 33 -14.71 5.85 -2.94
CA ASP A 33 -14.20 5.26 -4.16
C ASP A 33 -12.96 6.06 -4.57
N ALA A 34 -11.87 5.34 -4.89
CA ALA A 34 -10.62 5.97 -5.24
C ALA A 34 -10.87 6.96 -6.38
N PHE A 35 -10.77 8.25 -6.08
CA PHE A 35 -10.84 9.25 -7.13
C PHE A 35 -9.53 9.20 -7.90
N ASN A 36 -9.61 8.69 -9.13
CA ASN A 36 -8.46 8.59 -10.01
C ASN A 36 -8.06 9.98 -10.51
N PHE A 37 -7.09 10.59 -9.85
CA PHE A 37 -6.38 11.71 -10.46
C PHE A 37 -5.58 11.18 -11.64
N THR A 38 -5.68 11.85 -12.78
CA THR A 38 -4.72 11.65 -13.85
C THR A 38 -3.46 12.44 -13.46
N PRO A 39 -2.34 11.79 -13.11
CA PRO A 39 -1.10 12.49 -12.79
C PRO A 39 -0.69 13.36 -13.99
N THR A 40 -0.13 14.56 -13.72
CA THR A 40 0.31 15.46 -14.77
C THR A 40 1.81 15.72 -14.67
N SER A 41 2.48 15.80 -15.82
CA SER A 41 3.87 16.27 -15.90
C SER A 41 4.00 17.78 -15.95
N GLY A 42 2.87 18.50 -16.09
CA GLY A 42 2.78 19.95 -16.21
C GLY A 42 1.64 20.39 -17.12
N TYR A 43 1.76 21.61 -17.67
CA TYR A 43 0.78 22.21 -18.58
C TYR A 43 1.48 22.69 -19.85
N ASP A 44 0.80 22.58 -20.99
CA ASP A 44 1.24 23.19 -22.25
C ASP A 44 1.04 24.72 -22.25
N ASP A 45 1.48 25.37 -23.34
CA ASP A 45 1.39 26.85 -23.49
C ASP A 45 -0.06 27.36 -23.48
N ASP A 46 -1.04 26.51 -23.78
CA ASP A 46 -2.47 26.83 -23.76
C ASP A 46 -3.11 26.52 -22.38
N GLY A 47 -2.33 26.06 -21.39
CA GLY A 47 -2.77 25.73 -20.05
C GLY A 47 -3.49 24.38 -19.96
N LYS A 48 -3.33 23.49 -20.94
CA LYS A 48 -3.87 22.14 -20.93
C LYS A 48 -2.90 21.21 -20.21
N ALA A 49 -3.44 20.40 -19.29
CA ALA A 49 -2.65 19.40 -18.57
C ALA A 49 -1.98 18.40 -19.53
N ILE A 50 -0.67 18.23 -19.37
CA ILE A 50 0.09 17.18 -20.02
C ILE A 50 0.06 15.96 -19.11
N PRO A 51 -0.56 14.84 -19.50
CA PRO A 51 -0.59 13.63 -18.68
C PRO A 51 0.83 13.16 -18.36
N LEU A 52 1.04 12.72 -17.11
CA LEU A 52 2.26 12.00 -16.77
C LEU A 52 2.27 10.68 -17.53
N GLU A 53 3.32 10.44 -18.28
CA GLU A 53 3.51 9.17 -18.98
C GLU A 53 3.86 8.08 -17.98
N LEU A 54 3.07 7.01 -17.99
CA LEU A 54 3.28 5.80 -17.19
C LEU A 54 3.40 4.60 -18.12
N TYR A 55 4.37 3.77 -17.88
CA TYR A 55 4.73 2.64 -18.72
C TYR A 55 4.15 1.30 -18.24
N SER A 56 3.87 1.21 -16.95
CA SER A 56 3.28 0.00 -16.34
C SER A 56 1.81 -0.15 -16.74
N GLU A 57 1.38 -1.39 -17.02
CA GLU A 57 0.01 -1.70 -17.41
C GLU A 57 -1.00 -1.58 -16.27
N ALA A 58 -0.55 -1.81 -15.04
CA ALA A 58 -1.34 -1.62 -13.83
C ALA A 58 -0.56 -0.82 -12.79
N VAL A 59 -1.24 0.13 -12.15
CA VAL A 59 -0.67 1.05 -11.15
C VAL A 59 -1.66 1.24 -10.01
N TYR A 60 -1.22 1.08 -8.78
CA TYR A 60 -1.99 1.47 -7.61
C TYR A 60 -1.10 2.27 -6.66
N MET A 61 -1.56 3.49 -6.32
CA MET A 61 -0.87 4.40 -5.41
C MET A 61 -1.79 4.80 -4.27
N VAL A 62 -1.32 4.68 -3.04
CA VAL A 62 -2.05 5.02 -1.83
C VAL A 62 -1.22 5.92 -0.92
N ASN A 63 -1.87 6.89 -0.28
CA ASN A 63 -1.30 7.64 0.83
C ASN A 63 -1.47 6.84 2.12
N LEU A 64 -0.37 6.44 2.76
CA LEU A 64 -0.42 5.58 3.95
C LEU A 64 -0.88 6.32 5.23
N ASP A 65 -0.84 7.65 5.24
CA ASP A 65 -1.24 8.45 6.41
C ASP A 65 -2.76 8.62 6.48
N SER A 66 -3.42 8.70 5.31
CA SER A 66 -4.88 8.84 5.21
C SER A 66 -5.61 7.56 4.80
N GLY A 67 -4.90 6.59 4.22
CA GLY A 67 -5.49 5.41 3.58
C GLY A 67 -6.18 5.71 2.23
N GLU A 68 -5.98 6.92 1.69
CA GLU A 68 -6.63 7.36 0.45
C GLU A 68 -5.88 6.82 -0.78
N ALA A 69 -6.59 6.10 -1.66
CA ALA A 69 -6.07 5.74 -2.97
C ALA A 69 -5.97 7.00 -3.86
N ILE A 70 -4.78 7.23 -4.42
CA ILE A 70 -4.45 8.42 -5.20
C ILE A 70 -4.49 8.12 -6.70
N VAL A 71 -3.92 6.98 -7.11
CA VAL A 71 -3.93 6.51 -8.50
C VAL A 71 -4.36 5.06 -8.51
N ASP A 72 -5.31 4.74 -9.37
CA ASP A 72 -5.77 3.37 -9.61
C ASP A 72 -5.98 3.17 -11.13
N ILE A 73 -5.02 2.53 -11.76
CA ILE A 73 -5.07 2.17 -13.19
C ILE A 73 -5.00 0.66 -13.24
N ASN A 74 -6.10 -0.01 -13.62
CA ASN A 74 -6.19 -1.47 -13.67
C ASN A 74 -5.72 -2.13 -12.36
N GLY A 75 -5.89 -1.44 -11.22
CA GLY A 75 -5.33 -1.84 -9.92
C GLY A 75 -5.89 -3.15 -9.38
N GLU A 76 -7.07 -3.56 -9.79
CA GLU A 76 -7.73 -4.82 -9.41
C GLU A 76 -7.52 -5.96 -10.42
N ASP A 77 -6.89 -5.69 -11.57
CA ASP A 77 -6.64 -6.72 -12.57
C ASP A 77 -5.71 -7.81 -12.03
N GLU A 78 -6.12 -9.08 -12.21
CA GLU A 78 -5.26 -10.22 -11.90
C GLU A 78 -4.08 -10.28 -12.85
N ARG A 79 -2.86 -10.25 -12.28
CA ARG A 79 -1.59 -10.28 -13.01
C ARG A 79 -0.59 -11.21 -12.36
N VAL A 80 0.41 -11.62 -13.11
CA VAL A 80 1.53 -12.40 -12.56
C VAL A 80 2.38 -11.48 -11.67
N PRO A 81 2.47 -11.74 -10.35
CA PRO A 81 3.17 -10.84 -9.43
C PRO A 81 4.69 -10.98 -9.49
N ALA A 82 5.21 -12.01 -10.17
CA ALA A 82 6.62 -12.36 -10.15
C ALA A 82 7.17 -12.39 -8.71
N SER A 83 8.37 -11.89 -8.48
CA SER A 83 8.99 -11.90 -7.15
C SER A 83 8.33 -11.00 -6.09
N LEU A 84 7.27 -10.25 -6.41
CA LEU A 84 6.45 -9.60 -5.38
C LEU A 84 5.80 -10.64 -4.45
N THR A 85 5.57 -11.87 -4.93
CA THR A 85 5.16 -13.06 -4.14
C THR A 85 5.98 -13.22 -2.85
N LYS A 86 7.29 -12.91 -2.88
CA LYS A 86 8.20 -13.04 -1.75
C LYS A 86 7.86 -12.12 -0.57
N ILE A 87 7.06 -11.08 -0.79
CA ILE A 87 6.55 -10.24 0.30
C ILE A 87 5.61 -11.06 1.19
N MET A 88 4.74 -11.91 0.58
CA MET A 88 3.88 -12.81 1.36
C MET A 88 4.70 -13.89 2.09
N THR A 89 5.72 -14.44 1.45
CA THR A 89 6.65 -15.39 2.08
C THR A 89 7.33 -14.78 3.32
N ALA A 90 7.79 -13.52 3.19
CA ALA A 90 8.33 -12.77 4.32
C ALA A 90 7.29 -12.54 5.43
N VAL A 91 6.06 -12.20 5.08
CA VAL A 91 4.98 -11.97 6.05
C VAL A 91 4.64 -13.25 6.82
N VAL A 92 4.55 -14.41 6.15
CA VAL A 92 4.29 -15.69 6.81
C VAL A 92 5.42 -16.04 7.79
N LEU A 93 6.68 -15.86 7.39
CA LEU A 93 7.83 -16.03 8.30
C LEU A 93 7.76 -15.09 9.49
N LEU A 94 7.51 -13.82 9.25
CA LEU A 94 7.43 -12.78 10.30
C LEU A 94 6.25 -13.01 11.24
N ASP A 95 5.11 -13.51 10.77
CA ASP A 95 3.97 -13.88 11.62
C ASP A 95 4.35 -15.03 12.58
N LYS A 96 5.09 -16.05 12.10
CA LYS A 96 5.57 -17.17 12.93
C LYS A 96 6.48 -16.67 14.07
N PHE A 97 7.34 -15.72 13.78
CA PHE A 97 8.25 -15.13 14.76
C PHE A 97 7.69 -13.90 15.48
N LYS A 98 6.47 -13.44 15.11
CA LYS A 98 5.84 -12.21 15.65
C LYS A 98 6.73 -10.97 15.48
N GLY A 99 7.53 -10.93 14.43
CA GLY A 99 8.47 -9.86 14.16
C GLY A 99 9.64 -9.73 15.14
N ASP A 100 9.90 -10.74 15.95
CA ASP A 100 11.00 -10.76 16.95
C ASP A 100 12.35 -10.97 16.24
N GLU A 101 13.06 -9.86 16.04
CA GLU A 101 14.34 -9.83 15.33
C GLU A 101 15.40 -10.71 15.97
N GLN A 102 15.47 -10.74 17.31
CA GLN A 102 16.46 -11.56 17.99
C GLN A 102 16.20 -13.06 17.77
N LYS A 103 14.94 -13.47 17.79
CA LYS A 103 14.60 -14.86 17.47
C LYS A 103 14.90 -15.21 16.03
N LEU A 104 14.71 -14.30 15.08
CA LEU A 104 15.09 -14.51 13.69
C LEU A 104 16.61 -14.72 13.56
N LYS A 105 17.42 -13.97 14.29
CA LYS A 105 18.90 -14.11 14.33
C LYS A 105 19.36 -15.38 15.00
N ASP A 106 18.67 -15.84 16.02
CA ASP A 106 19.04 -17.01 16.83
C ASP A 106 18.48 -18.34 16.28
N THR A 107 17.59 -18.29 15.27
CA THR A 107 17.01 -19.48 14.65
C THR A 107 17.62 -19.69 13.27
N TYR A 108 18.08 -20.90 13.01
CA TYR A 108 18.72 -21.29 11.76
C TYR A 108 17.83 -22.29 11.01
N TYR A 109 17.73 -22.11 9.71
CA TYR A 109 17.03 -22.99 8.79
C TYR A 109 18.01 -23.54 7.75
N SER A 110 17.72 -24.74 7.28
CA SER A 110 18.41 -25.36 6.15
C SER A 110 17.44 -26.25 5.38
N ALA A 111 17.76 -26.57 4.13
CA ALA A 111 17.05 -27.58 3.34
C ALA A 111 18.04 -28.32 2.44
N GLY A 112 17.69 -29.53 2.05
CA GLY A 112 18.45 -30.32 1.08
C GLY A 112 18.21 -29.85 -0.35
N SER A 113 18.50 -30.72 -1.33
CA SER A 113 18.33 -30.42 -2.76
C SER A 113 16.88 -30.10 -3.14
N GLU A 114 15.90 -30.54 -2.36
CA GLU A 114 14.47 -30.32 -2.58
C GLU A 114 14.07 -28.84 -2.62
N ALA A 115 14.84 -27.96 -1.98
CA ALA A 115 14.62 -26.52 -2.03
C ALA A 115 15.16 -25.88 -3.33
N PHE A 116 15.97 -26.61 -4.10
CA PHE A 116 16.72 -26.10 -5.24
C PHE A 116 16.31 -26.77 -6.57
N ASP A 117 15.80 -28.01 -6.54
CA ASP A 117 15.59 -28.85 -7.73
C ASP A 117 14.70 -28.16 -8.78
N GLU A 118 13.62 -27.47 -8.37
CA GLU A 118 12.73 -26.75 -9.29
C GLU A 118 13.31 -25.44 -9.83
N LEU A 119 14.39 -24.93 -9.24
CA LEU A 119 15.01 -23.65 -9.61
C LEU A 119 16.07 -23.82 -10.71
N TYR A 120 16.47 -25.05 -11.01
CA TYR A 120 17.52 -25.35 -11.99
C TYR A 120 17.12 -24.88 -13.38
N ASP A 121 18.04 -24.22 -14.08
CA ASP A 121 17.87 -23.69 -15.46
C ASP A 121 16.69 -22.72 -15.65
N THR A 122 16.15 -22.15 -14.56
CA THR A 122 15.02 -21.20 -14.63
C THR A 122 15.44 -19.73 -14.70
N GLY A 123 16.74 -19.44 -14.49
CA GLY A 123 17.20 -18.06 -14.31
C GLY A 123 16.75 -17.43 -12.99
N ALA A 124 16.41 -18.27 -12.00
CA ALA A 124 15.99 -17.81 -10.68
C ALA A 124 17.06 -16.95 -9.99
N SER A 125 16.64 -15.86 -9.34
CA SER A 125 17.53 -15.05 -8.51
C SER A 125 18.02 -15.85 -7.32
N THR A 126 19.31 -15.72 -6.96
CA THR A 126 19.99 -16.47 -5.91
C THR A 126 20.77 -15.54 -4.98
N ALA A 127 20.97 -15.98 -3.72
CA ALA A 127 21.93 -15.43 -2.78
C ALA A 127 23.12 -16.40 -2.57
N ASP A 128 23.28 -17.38 -3.45
CA ASP A 128 24.33 -18.43 -3.45
C ASP A 128 24.27 -19.37 -2.22
N ILE A 129 23.08 -19.50 -1.60
CA ILE A 129 22.89 -20.46 -0.50
C ILE A 129 22.98 -21.89 -1.06
N GLN A 130 23.68 -22.78 -0.35
CA GLN A 130 23.94 -24.14 -0.79
C GLN A 130 23.03 -25.17 -0.11
N PRO A 131 22.73 -26.33 -0.76
CA PRO A 131 21.97 -27.39 -0.12
C PRO A 131 22.67 -27.89 1.19
N GLY A 132 21.88 -27.90 2.27
CA GLY A 132 22.36 -28.25 3.61
C GLY A 132 23.06 -27.13 4.38
N GLU A 133 23.20 -25.96 3.80
CA GLU A 133 23.74 -24.79 4.50
C GLU A 133 22.75 -24.29 5.56
N GLU A 134 23.24 -24.06 6.78
CA GLU A 134 22.50 -23.51 7.89
C GLU A 134 22.60 -21.96 7.85
N VAL A 135 21.48 -21.27 7.63
CA VAL A 135 21.40 -19.81 7.51
C VAL A 135 20.41 -19.28 8.54
N SER A 136 20.73 -18.16 9.21
CA SER A 136 19.80 -17.55 10.15
C SER A 136 18.50 -17.11 9.46
N CYS A 137 17.37 -17.20 10.15
CA CYS A 137 16.10 -16.72 9.59
C CYS A 137 16.15 -15.22 9.25
N TYR A 138 17.00 -14.44 9.92
CA TYR A 138 17.23 -13.04 9.58
C TYR A 138 17.97 -12.90 8.25
N ASP A 139 19.05 -13.67 8.03
CA ASP A 139 19.79 -13.67 6.77
C ASP A 139 18.96 -14.25 5.62
N LEU A 140 18.13 -15.29 5.88
CA LEU A 140 17.17 -15.79 4.89
C LEU A 140 16.13 -14.72 4.50
N LEU A 141 15.65 -13.94 5.46
CA LEU A 141 14.74 -12.82 5.18
C LEU A 141 15.43 -11.73 4.36
N ALA A 142 16.71 -11.43 4.67
CA ALA A 142 17.50 -10.50 3.88
C ALA A 142 17.75 -11.02 2.45
N ALA A 143 18.15 -12.30 2.30
CA ALA A 143 18.35 -12.96 1.02
C ALA A 143 17.06 -13.00 0.18
N LEU A 144 15.91 -13.21 0.81
CA LEU A 144 14.59 -13.20 0.17
C LEU A 144 14.24 -11.83 -0.41
N LEU A 145 14.47 -10.76 0.36
CA LEU A 145 13.95 -9.42 0.06
C LEU A 145 14.95 -8.55 -0.73
N ILE A 146 16.25 -8.66 -0.49
CA ILE A 146 17.30 -7.82 -1.09
C ILE A 146 17.65 -8.31 -2.51
N PRO A 147 18.34 -9.48 -2.71
CA PRO A 147 18.68 -9.98 -4.04
C PRO A 147 17.54 -10.80 -4.66
N SER A 148 16.43 -10.99 -3.94
CA SER A 148 15.28 -11.76 -4.45
C SER A 148 15.51 -13.28 -4.52
N SER A 149 16.33 -13.88 -3.64
CA SER A 149 16.67 -15.30 -3.65
C SER A 149 15.43 -16.20 -3.65
N CYS A 150 15.37 -17.12 -4.63
CA CYS A 150 14.31 -18.12 -4.74
C CYS A 150 14.55 -19.31 -3.82
N GLU A 151 15.79 -19.71 -3.64
CA GLU A 151 16.16 -20.78 -2.70
C GLU A 151 15.87 -20.36 -1.26
N ALA A 152 16.10 -19.10 -0.90
CA ALA A 152 15.72 -18.60 0.43
C ALA A 152 14.20 -18.71 0.67
N ALA A 153 13.39 -18.46 -0.36
CA ALA A 153 11.94 -18.63 -0.27
C ALA A 153 11.55 -20.09 0.02
N ASN A 154 12.16 -21.04 -0.71
CA ASN A 154 11.90 -22.47 -0.53
C ASN A 154 12.42 -22.99 0.79
N ILE A 155 13.62 -22.58 1.23
CA ILE A 155 14.18 -22.93 2.56
C ILE A 155 13.21 -22.43 3.66
N ILE A 156 12.73 -21.20 3.57
CA ILE A 156 11.74 -20.66 4.52
C ILE A 156 10.48 -21.52 4.50
N ALA A 157 9.93 -21.82 3.33
CA ALA A 157 8.70 -22.58 3.19
C ALA A 157 8.80 -23.97 3.82
N LEU A 158 9.87 -24.71 3.52
CA LEU A 158 10.10 -26.09 4.01
C LEU A 158 10.42 -26.16 5.53
N ASN A 159 10.81 -25.06 6.17
CA ASN A 159 11.07 -25.02 7.61
C ASN A 159 9.90 -24.36 8.40
N VAL A 160 9.03 -23.62 7.74
CA VAL A 160 7.84 -23.04 8.38
C VAL A 160 6.70 -24.05 8.41
N SER A 161 6.59 -24.89 7.38
CA SER A 161 5.59 -25.96 7.19
C SER A 161 6.26 -27.25 6.69
N ASP A 162 5.48 -28.34 6.61
CA ASP A 162 6.01 -29.65 6.24
C ASP A 162 6.18 -29.82 4.72
N SER A 163 5.64 -28.88 3.91
CA SER A 163 5.77 -28.89 2.44
C SER A 163 5.57 -27.49 1.85
N ILE A 164 6.00 -27.30 0.59
CA ILE A 164 5.72 -26.07 -0.18
C ILE A 164 4.20 -25.86 -0.31
N THR A 165 3.41 -26.93 -0.52
CA THR A 165 1.95 -26.86 -0.62
C THR A 165 1.32 -26.31 0.66
N GLU A 166 1.69 -26.86 1.81
CA GLU A 166 1.16 -26.35 3.10
C GLU A 166 1.63 -24.93 3.37
N PHE A 167 2.80 -24.54 2.92
CA PHE A 167 3.25 -23.16 3.02
C PHE A 167 2.41 -22.22 2.15
N THR A 168 2.10 -22.62 0.93
CA THR A 168 1.23 -21.81 0.05
C THR A 168 -0.21 -21.75 0.58
N ASP A 169 -0.69 -22.78 1.27
CA ASP A 169 -1.97 -22.71 1.98
C ASP A 169 -1.94 -21.62 3.07
N LEU A 170 -0.84 -21.51 3.85
CA LEU A 170 -0.65 -20.40 4.81
C LEU A 170 -0.61 -19.03 4.14
N MET A 171 0.04 -18.92 2.96
CA MET A 171 0.06 -17.67 2.18
C MET A 171 -1.35 -17.28 1.74
N ASN A 172 -2.14 -18.23 1.23
CA ASN A 172 -3.51 -17.99 0.77
C ASN A 172 -4.47 -17.69 1.93
N GLU A 173 -4.35 -18.39 3.06
CA GLU A 173 -5.08 -18.03 4.27
C GLU A 173 -4.75 -16.60 4.76
N LYS A 174 -3.50 -16.17 4.60
CA LYS A 174 -3.10 -14.82 4.95
C LYS A 174 -3.71 -13.81 3.96
N ALA A 175 -3.70 -14.09 2.66
CA ALA A 175 -4.32 -13.27 1.64
C ALA A 175 -5.82 -13.08 1.91
N GLU A 176 -6.54 -14.15 2.21
CA GLU A 176 -7.95 -14.09 2.60
C GLU A 176 -8.18 -13.21 3.84
N LYS A 177 -7.37 -13.40 4.90
CA LYS A 177 -7.46 -12.59 6.13
C LYS A 177 -7.18 -11.11 5.92
N LEU A 178 -6.41 -10.75 4.89
CA LEU A 178 -6.13 -9.37 4.51
C LEU A 178 -7.15 -8.80 3.51
N GLY A 179 -8.08 -9.63 3.01
CA GLY A 179 -9.06 -9.20 2.01
C GLY A 179 -8.49 -9.05 0.60
N MET A 180 -7.44 -9.80 0.26
CA MET A 180 -6.80 -9.81 -1.05
C MET A 180 -7.60 -10.71 -2.01
N GLU A 181 -8.70 -10.18 -2.55
CA GLU A 181 -9.71 -10.97 -3.29
C GLU A 181 -9.24 -11.40 -4.69
N ASN A 182 -8.26 -10.69 -5.27
CA ASN A 182 -7.69 -10.97 -6.60
C ASN A 182 -6.31 -11.62 -6.49
N THR A 183 -6.08 -12.45 -5.46
CA THR A 183 -4.76 -13.02 -5.18
C THR A 183 -4.83 -14.50 -4.87
N HIS A 184 -3.92 -15.26 -5.50
CA HIS A 184 -3.65 -16.66 -5.16
C HIS A 184 -2.16 -16.96 -5.34
N PHE A 185 -1.56 -17.60 -4.35
CA PHE A 185 -0.17 -18.04 -4.36
C PHE A 185 -0.07 -19.55 -4.53
N SER A 186 0.75 -20.00 -5.47
CA SER A 186 1.01 -21.41 -5.74
C SER A 186 2.47 -21.83 -5.55
N ASN A 187 3.34 -20.87 -5.22
CA ASN A 187 4.72 -21.11 -4.81
C ASN A 187 5.20 -19.97 -3.89
N ALA A 188 6.35 -20.16 -3.23
CA ALA A 188 6.90 -19.19 -2.27
C ALA A 188 7.78 -18.11 -2.91
N HIS A 189 8.23 -18.28 -4.17
CA HIS A 189 9.27 -17.47 -4.79
C HIS A 189 8.78 -16.58 -5.93
N GLY A 190 7.62 -16.88 -6.55
CA GLY A 190 7.03 -16.07 -7.61
C GLY A 190 7.54 -16.37 -9.03
N LEU A 191 8.22 -17.49 -9.27
CA LEU A 191 8.42 -17.99 -10.64
C LEU A 191 7.07 -18.32 -11.26
N TRP A 192 7.00 -18.34 -12.58
CA TRP A 192 5.75 -18.54 -13.28
C TRP A 192 5.04 -19.84 -12.88
N ALA A 193 3.80 -19.72 -12.51
CA ALA A 193 2.87 -20.82 -12.33
C ALA A 193 1.46 -20.33 -12.67
N GLN A 194 0.66 -21.20 -13.30
CA GLN A 194 -0.66 -20.83 -13.86
C GLN A 194 -1.60 -20.21 -12.81
N GLN A 195 -1.49 -20.63 -11.55
CA GLN A 195 -2.36 -20.17 -10.47
C GLN A 195 -1.64 -19.23 -9.49
N ASN A 196 -0.52 -18.61 -9.90
CA ASN A 196 0.16 -17.60 -9.11
C ASN A 196 -0.14 -16.22 -9.68
N TYR A 197 -1.13 -15.54 -9.09
CA TYR A 197 -1.60 -14.23 -9.53
C TYR A 197 -1.91 -13.31 -8.34
N SER A 198 -1.89 -12.02 -8.59
CA SER A 198 -2.29 -10.98 -7.64
C SER A 198 -2.70 -9.72 -8.41
N SER A 199 -3.13 -8.68 -7.69
CA SER A 199 -3.39 -7.35 -8.24
C SER A 199 -2.51 -6.30 -7.59
N CYS A 200 -2.36 -5.12 -8.22
CA CYS A 200 -1.62 -4.01 -7.63
C CYS A 200 -2.23 -3.57 -6.29
N LYS A 201 -3.55 -3.55 -6.19
CA LYS A 201 -4.29 -3.17 -4.98
C LYS A 201 -4.08 -4.18 -3.85
N ASP A 202 -4.16 -5.47 -4.15
CA ASP A 202 -3.93 -6.52 -3.15
C ASP A 202 -2.48 -6.52 -2.67
N MET A 203 -1.52 -6.35 -3.59
CA MET A 203 -0.12 -6.23 -3.20
C MET A 203 0.16 -4.97 -2.38
N ALA A 204 -0.55 -3.85 -2.62
CA ALA A 204 -0.47 -2.67 -1.77
C ALA A 204 -0.99 -2.96 -0.37
N THR A 205 -2.12 -3.66 -0.23
CA THR A 205 -2.67 -4.12 1.06
C THR A 205 -1.66 -4.98 1.83
N LEU A 206 -0.99 -5.91 1.14
CA LEU A 206 0.05 -6.75 1.74
C LEU A 206 1.26 -5.93 2.18
N CYS A 207 1.72 -4.99 1.35
CA CYS A 207 2.84 -4.10 1.67
C CYS A 207 2.52 -3.22 2.87
N GLU A 208 1.34 -2.60 2.92
CA GLU A 208 0.88 -1.78 4.04
C GLU A 208 0.88 -2.59 5.35
N TYR A 209 0.34 -3.82 5.31
CA TYR A 209 0.38 -4.72 6.46
C TYR A 209 1.81 -5.00 6.92
N ALA A 210 2.72 -5.34 6.00
CA ALA A 210 4.11 -5.66 6.33
C ALA A 210 4.85 -4.45 6.92
N ILE A 211 4.70 -3.28 6.30
CA ILE A 211 5.33 -2.03 6.73
C ILE A 211 4.78 -1.58 8.08
N SER A 212 3.46 -1.62 8.29
CA SER A 212 2.84 -1.14 9.53
C SER A 212 3.18 -2.04 10.71
N LYS A 213 3.27 -3.36 10.49
CA LYS A 213 3.38 -4.34 11.55
C LYS A 213 4.82 -4.70 11.94
N TYR A 214 5.76 -4.75 10.99
CA TYR A 214 7.09 -5.32 11.22
C TYR A 214 8.21 -4.31 11.01
N GLN A 215 8.85 -3.89 12.11
CA GLN A 215 10.02 -3.02 12.04
C GLN A 215 11.17 -3.69 11.26
N VAL A 216 11.45 -4.97 11.54
CA VAL A 216 12.51 -5.73 10.87
C VAL A 216 12.32 -5.81 9.36
N PHE A 217 11.07 -5.84 8.88
CA PHE A 217 10.77 -5.78 7.45
C PHE A 217 11.20 -4.43 6.85
N ARG A 218 10.80 -3.32 7.51
CA ARG A 218 11.20 -1.97 7.07
C ARG A 218 12.72 -1.81 7.04
N ASP A 219 13.39 -2.31 8.08
CA ASP A 219 14.84 -2.19 8.23
C ASP A 219 15.60 -2.94 7.13
N ILE A 220 15.09 -4.09 6.68
CA ILE A 220 15.73 -4.89 5.62
C ILE A 220 15.45 -4.33 4.23
N VAL A 221 14.18 -4.01 3.91
CA VAL A 221 13.80 -3.64 2.53
C VAL A 221 14.40 -2.32 2.08
N CYS A 222 14.82 -1.45 3.00
CA CYS A 222 15.44 -0.16 2.68
C CYS A 222 16.97 -0.23 2.48
N LEU A 223 17.59 -1.39 2.70
CA LEU A 223 19.04 -1.55 2.54
C LEU A 223 19.43 -1.63 1.06
N PRO A 224 20.40 -0.84 0.57
CA PRO A 224 20.95 -1.00 -0.79
C PRO A 224 21.78 -2.28 -0.92
N SER A 225 22.38 -2.73 0.17
CA SER A 225 23.16 -3.97 0.26
C SER A 225 23.18 -4.49 1.69
N TYR A 226 23.49 -5.77 1.86
CA TYR A 226 23.63 -6.40 3.16
C TYR A 226 24.74 -7.47 3.11
N HIS A 227 25.49 -7.62 4.20
CA HIS A 227 26.48 -8.66 4.36
C HIS A 227 25.92 -9.77 5.25
N MET A 228 25.59 -10.91 4.65
CA MET A 228 25.13 -12.10 5.36
C MET A 228 26.25 -12.69 6.20
N ALA A 229 25.91 -13.24 7.34
CA ALA A 229 26.88 -13.85 8.26
C ALA A 229 27.62 -15.05 7.63
N SER A 230 28.81 -15.32 8.14
CA SER A 230 29.58 -16.50 7.72
C SER A 230 28.89 -17.83 8.08
N THR A 231 29.01 -18.79 7.18
CA THR A 231 28.47 -20.14 7.33
C THR A 231 29.58 -21.20 7.11
N SER A 232 29.20 -22.46 7.15
CA SER A 232 30.12 -23.54 6.81
C SER A 232 30.49 -23.59 5.33
N TYR A 233 29.73 -22.95 4.46
CA TYR A 233 29.94 -22.85 2.99
C TYR A 233 30.60 -21.52 2.60
N HIS A 234 30.33 -20.46 3.33
CA HIS A 234 30.79 -19.10 3.06
C HIS A 234 31.55 -18.56 4.30
N SER A 235 32.84 -18.86 4.42
CA SER A 235 33.66 -18.53 5.61
C SER A 235 33.74 -17.03 5.89
N ASP A 236 33.66 -16.19 4.84
CA ASP A 236 33.75 -14.74 4.92
C ASP A 236 32.37 -14.06 4.85
N GLY A 237 31.28 -14.85 4.87
CA GLY A 237 29.92 -14.35 4.62
C GLY A 237 29.66 -14.09 3.13
N THR A 238 28.50 -13.50 2.82
CA THR A 238 28.09 -13.21 1.43
C THR A 238 27.54 -11.79 1.32
N ASP A 239 28.07 -11.00 0.40
CA ASP A 239 27.54 -9.68 0.07
C ASP A 239 26.36 -9.81 -0.90
N ILE A 240 25.22 -9.27 -0.53
CA ILE A 240 23.99 -9.24 -1.36
C ILE A 240 23.57 -7.80 -1.63
N TYR A 241 23.04 -7.55 -2.83
CA TYR A 241 22.68 -6.20 -3.32
C TYR A 241 21.21 -6.13 -3.68
N ASN A 242 20.60 -4.97 -3.38
CA ASN A 242 19.17 -4.78 -3.62
C ASN A 242 18.90 -4.63 -5.12
N THR A 243 17.87 -5.31 -5.58
CA THR A 243 17.39 -5.20 -6.96
C THR A 243 16.62 -3.91 -7.22
N ASN A 244 16.23 -3.18 -6.18
CA ASN A 244 15.59 -1.87 -6.30
C ASN A 244 16.64 -0.76 -6.40
N LEU A 245 16.97 -0.37 -7.62
CA LEU A 245 18.00 0.64 -7.91
C LEU A 245 17.66 2.05 -7.38
N MET A 246 16.41 2.31 -6.97
CA MET A 246 16.08 3.58 -6.30
C MET A 246 16.79 3.76 -4.95
N LEU A 247 17.33 2.69 -4.38
CA LEU A 247 18.04 2.71 -3.09
C LEU A 247 19.55 2.92 -3.26
N ASP A 248 20.10 2.73 -4.45
CA ASP A 248 21.54 2.83 -4.71
C ASP A 248 21.89 4.21 -5.28
N SER A 249 22.60 4.99 -4.48
CA SER A 249 23.03 6.36 -4.85
C SER A 249 24.03 6.44 -6.03
N MET A 250 24.50 5.29 -6.51
CA MET A 250 25.41 5.19 -7.65
C MET A 250 24.68 4.97 -8.98
N THR A 251 23.35 4.88 -8.97
CA THR A 251 22.52 4.67 -10.17
C THR A 251 21.73 5.93 -10.54
N ASP A 252 21.38 6.06 -11.82
CA ASP A 252 20.52 7.15 -12.32
C ASP A 252 19.08 7.07 -11.83
N TYR A 253 18.69 5.93 -11.27
CA TYR A 253 17.37 5.70 -10.67
C TYR A 253 17.30 6.05 -9.19
N TYR A 254 18.39 6.53 -8.60
CA TYR A 254 18.40 6.87 -7.18
C TYR A 254 17.32 7.90 -6.82
N TYR A 255 16.52 7.56 -5.81
CA TYR A 255 15.53 8.48 -5.26
C TYR A 255 15.63 8.51 -3.72
N SER A 256 16.16 9.61 -3.19
CA SER A 256 16.56 9.74 -1.78
C SER A 256 15.42 9.51 -0.77
N TYR A 257 14.18 9.65 -1.19
CA TYR A 257 13.00 9.44 -0.33
C TYR A 257 12.47 8.00 -0.38
N ALA A 258 12.90 7.17 -1.33
CA ALA A 258 12.51 5.77 -1.43
C ALA A 258 13.00 4.94 -0.24
N LYS A 259 12.15 3.99 0.24
CA LYS A 259 12.39 3.17 1.43
C LYS A 259 12.24 1.65 1.17
N GLY A 260 12.30 1.19 -0.05
CA GLY A 260 12.12 -0.23 -0.43
C GLY A 260 11.02 -0.33 -1.46
N ILE A 261 10.38 -1.46 -1.73
CA ILE A 261 10.19 -2.70 -0.94
C ILE A 261 10.77 -3.90 -1.73
N LYS A 262 10.21 -4.16 -2.94
CA LYS A 262 10.54 -5.34 -3.72
C LYS A 262 10.30 -5.15 -5.22
N THR A 263 11.22 -5.64 -6.04
CA THR A 263 11.06 -5.76 -7.48
C THR A 263 10.58 -7.15 -7.88
N GLY A 264 9.99 -7.27 -9.06
CA GLY A 264 9.65 -8.53 -9.72
C GLY A 264 9.94 -8.45 -11.21
N THR A 265 10.41 -9.53 -11.82
CA THR A 265 10.65 -9.59 -13.27
C THR A 265 10.46 -11.02 -13.76
N LEU A 266 9.62 -11.18 -14.77
CA LEU A 266 9.43 -12.40 -15.55
C LEU A 266 8.96 -12.00 -16.94
N ASP A 267 9.27 -12.80 -17.97
CA ASP A 267 8.81 -12.54 -19.35
C ASP A 267 7.28 -12.43 -19.43
N SER A 268 6.57 -13.22 -18.63
CA SER A 268 5.10 -13.22 -18.55
C SER A 268 4.49 -12.11 -17.69
N ALA A 269 5.30 -11.43 -16.88
CA ALA A 269 4.86 -10.40 -15.94
C ALA A 269 5.32 -9.00 -16.33
N GLY A 270 6.32 -8.90 -17.23
CA GLY A 270 7.09 -7.66 -17.37
C GLY A 270 7.87 -7.34 -16.09
N ARG A 271 8.18 -6.06 -15.87
CA ARG A 271 8.79 -5.59 -14.64
C ARG A 271 7.72 -5.12 -13.67
N CYS A 272 7.77 -5.62 -12.43
CA CYS A 272 6.88 -5.26 -11.33
C CYS A 272 7.69 -4.55 -10.25
N LEU A 273 7.03 -3.68 -9.49
CA LEU A 273 7.65 -2.99 -8.35
C LEU A 273 6.61 -2.68 -7.28
N ALA A 274 6.96 -2.94 -6.04
CA ALA A 274 6.32 -2.36 -4.87
C ALA A 274 7.35 -1.49 -4.16
N SER A 275 7.03 -0.21 -3.91
CA SER A 275 7.89 0.69 -3.14
C SER A 275 7.08 1.67 -2.33
N TYR A 276 7.68 2.24 -1.27
CA TYR A 276 7.15 3.39 -0.57
C TYR A 276 8.20 4.48 -0.46
N ALA A 277 7.75 5.72 -0.33
CA ALA A 277 8.60 6.87 -0.15
C ALA A 277 8.01 7.81 0.91
N GLU A 278 8.89 8.45 1.67
CA GLU A 278 8.53 9.39 2.72
C GLU A 278 9.23 10.73 2.53
N TYR A 279 8.45 11.82 2.55
CA TYR A 279 8.94 13.17 2.48
C TYR A 279 8.07 14.09 3.34
N GLU A 280 8.71 14.89 4.22
CA GLU A 280 8.06 15.86 5.12
C GLU A 280 6.88 15.28 5.94
N GLY A 281 6.98 14.01 6.34
CA GLY A 281 5.99 13.32 7.15
C GLY A 281 4.79 12.79 6.37
N THR A 282 4.83 12.83 5.03
CA THR A 282 3.84 12.21 4.14
C THR A 282 4.43 10.96 3.53
N THR A 283 3.68 9.86 3.53
CA THR A 283 4.12 8.57 3.02
C THR A 283 3.20 8.07 1.91
N TYR A 284 3.78 7.77 0.75
CA TYR A 284 3.07 7.12 -0.36
C TYR A 284 3.63 5.72 -0.60
N LEU A 285 2.73 4.78 -0.86
CA LEU A 285 3.02 3.43 -1.33
C LEU A 285 2.54 3.29 -2.77
N ILE A 286 3.38 2.72 -3.63
CA ILE A 286 3.04 2.45 -5.03
C ILE A 286 3.31 0.97 -5.32
N VAL A 287 2.41 0.35 -6.05
CA VAL A 287 2.62 -0.95 -6.69
C VAL A 287 2.35 -0.81 -8.18
N THR A 288 3.29 -1.27 -9.00
CA THR A 288 3.13 -1.35 -10.45
C THR A 288 3.41 -2.76 -10.96
N MET A 289 2.69 -3.17 -12.00
CA MET A 289 2.87 -4.45 -12.69
C MET A 289 2.78 -4.25 -14.20
N GLY A 290 3.53 -5.05 -14.96
CA GLY A 290 3.47 -5.05 -16.42
C GLY A 290 4.28 -3.94 -17.10
N ALA A 291 5.31 -3.39 -16.46
CA ALA A 291 6.19 -2.45 -17.16
C ALA A 291 7.04 -3.16 -18.22
N PRO A 292 7.34 -2.49 -19.38
CA PRO A 292 8.11 -3.08 -20.45
C PRO A 292 9.50 -3.56 -20.00
N MET A 293 9.94 -4.69 -20.52
CA MET A 293 11.28 -5.23 -20.28
C MET A 293 12.29 -4.73 -21.31
N GLU A 294 11.85 -4.50 -22.53
CA GLU A 294 12.66 -3.99 -23.63
C GLU A 294 12.52 -2.49 -23.76
N LYS A 295 13.54 -1.85 -24.32
CA LYS A 295 13.48 -0.42 -24.65
C LYS A 295 12.42 -0.13 -25.70
N LEU A 296 11.65 0.93 -25.48
CA LEU A 296 10.75 1.47 -26.48
C LEU A 296 11.54 2.10 -27.64
N GLU A 297 10.99 2.03 -28.86
CA GLU A 297 11.67 2.53 -30.07
C GLU A 297 12.11 4.00 -29.96
N GLU A 298 11.30 4.82 -29.32
CA GLU A 298 11.61 6.23 -29.09
C GLU A 298 12.77 6.44 -28.08
N ASP A 299 12.89 5.55 -27.09
CA ASP A 299 13.95 5.62 -26.08
C ASP A 299 15.27 5.06 -26.59
N VAL A 300 15.22 4.15 -27.55
CA VAL A 300 16.41 3.73 -28.34
C VAL A 300 17.01 4.96 -29.03
N LYS A 301 16.18 5.78 -29.68
CA LYS A 301 16.64 7.02 -30.36
C LYS A 301 17.19 8.05 -29.38
N LYS A 302 16.51 8.25 -28.23
CA LYS A 302 17.01 9.14 -27.16
C LYS A 302 18.39 8.70 -26.66
N GLY A 303 18.59 7.37 -26.47
CA GLY A 303 19.89 6.82 -26.08
C GLY A 303 20.99 6.94 -27.16
N GLU A 304 20.63 6.90 -28.44
CA GLU A 304 21.56 7.17 -29.55
C GLU A 304 21.96 8.67 -29.59
N GLU A 305 21.04 9.56 -29.27
CA GLU A 305 21.29 11.02 -29.24
C GLU A 305 22.06 11.44 -27.99
N ASP A 306 21.81 10.81 -26.84
CA ASP A 306 22.50 11.05 -25.56
C ASP A 306 22.87 9.72 -24.89
N PRO A 307 24.06 9.16 -25.24
CA PRO A 307 24.53 7.90 -24.67
C PRO A 307 24.80 7.91 -23.16
N ASP A 308 24.96 9.10 -22.55
CA ASP A 308 25.17 9.26 -21.11
C ASP A 308 23.85 9.39 -20.33
N SER A 309 22.71 9.43 -21.03
CA SER A 309 21.38 9.43 -20.38
C SER A 309 21.00 8.03 -19.88
N ILE A 310 19.93 7.95 -19.04
CA ILE A 310 19.33 6.67 -18.61
C ILE A 310 18.88 5.81 -19.79
N TYR A 311 18.67 6.41 -20.96
CA TYR A 311 18.30 5.72 -22.19
C TYR A 311 19.51 5.21 -22.97
N GLY A 312 20.75 5.61 -22.64
CA GLY A 312 21.98 5.17 -23.31
C GLY A 312 22.44 3.77 -22.91
N GLY A 313 22.10 3.29 -21.71
CA GLY A 313 22.46 1.95 -21.21
C GLY A 313 21.71 0.81 -21.94
N ASP A 314 22.07 -0.44 -21.67
CA ASP A 314 21.45 -1.61 -22.31
C ASP A 314 19.98 -1.82 -21.89
N ASN A 315 19.61 -1.41 -20.67
CA ASN A 315 18.27 -1.56 -20.12
C ASN A 315 17.71 -0.25 -19.60
N VAL A 316 16.41 -0.03 -19.81
CA VAL A 316 15.63 1.01 -19.15
C VAL A 316 14.66 0.34 -18.18
N TYR A 317 14.63 0.84 -16.94
CA TYR A 317 13.77 0.31 -15.88
C TYR A 317 12.52 1.19 -15.73
N TYR A 318 11.55 0.99 -16.62
CA TYR A 318 10.31 1.79 -16.69
C TYR A 318 9.50 1.76 -15.42
N ASN A 319 9.44 0.63 -14.72
CA ASN A 319 8.80 0.53 -13.41
C ASN A 319 9.43 1.47 -12.36
N LEU A 320 10.75 1.68 -12.39
CA LEU A 320 11.43 2.63 -11.50
C LEU A 320 11.10 4.08 -11.89
N LEU A 321 11.06 4.37 -13.21
CA LEU A 321 10.67 5.69 -13.72
C LEU A 321 9.23 6.05 -13.32
N ASP A 322 8.29 5.12 -13.47
CA ASP A 322 6.90 5.30 -13.04
C ASP A 322 6.82 5.71 -11.57
N HIS A 323 7.51 4.97 -10.69
CA HIS A 323 7.49 5.27 -9.25
C HIS A 323 8.14 6.62 -8.93
N ILE A 324 9.31 6.93 -9.51
CA ILE A 324 9.99 8.22 -9.29
C ILE A 324 9.11 9.38 -9.76
N ASN A 325 8.49 9.26 -10.93
CA ASN A 325 7.65 10.31 -11.49
C ASN A 325 6.36 10.49 -10.67
N LEU A 326 5.72 9.40 -10.24
CA LEU A 326 4.54 9.45 -9.37
C LEU A 326 4.87 10.08 -8.00
N TYR A 327 6.00 9.72 -7.39
CA TYR A 327 6.43 10.35 -6.13
C TYR A 327 6.71 11.84 -6.30
N LYS A 328 7.46 12.23 -7.34
CA LYS A 328 7.74 13.64 -7.62
C LYS A 328 6.44 14.43 -7.81
N TRP A 329 5.50 13.87 -8.59
CA TRP A 329 4.19 14.49 -8.78
C TRP A 329 3.42 14.60 -7.46
N ALA A 330 3.28 13.52 -6.71
CA ALA A 330 2.45 13.51 -5.51
C ALA A 330 3.00 14.44 -4.43
N PHE A 331 4.31 14.42 -4.15
CA PHE A 331 4.93 15.30 -3.16
C PHE A 331 4.92 16.79 -3.55
N SER A 332 4.86 17.11 -4.84
CA SER A 332 4.84 18.49 -5.31
C SER A 332 3.45 19.04 -5.59
N SER A 333 2.48 18.18 -5.88
CA SER A 333 1.20 18.59 -6.45
C SER A 333 0.00 18.31 -5.56
N LEU A 334 0.10 17.40 -4.58
CA LEU A 334 -1.02 17.05 -3.71
C LEU A 334 -0.93 17.80 -2.37
N VAL A 335 -2.04 18.42 -1.97
CA VAL A 335 -2.17 19.09 -0.67
C VAL A 335 -3.47 18.69 0.02
N ALA A 336 -3.43 18.61 1.36
CA ALA A 336 -4.65 18.41 2.13
C ALA A 336 -5.57 19.62 1.96
N THR A 337 -6.76 19.40 1.42
CA THR A 337 -7.72 20.44 1.05
C THR A 337 -9.05 20.21 1.74
N ASP A 338 -9.54 21.24 2.42
CA ASP A 338 -10.83 21.24 3.09
C ASP A 338 -11.95 21.61 2.11
N PHE A 339 -12.85 20.66 1.84
CA PHE A 339 -14.02 20.87 0.99
C PHE A 339 -15.27 21.28 1.78
N VAL A 340 -15.39 20.77 3.00
CA VAL A 340 -16.55 20.99 3.86
C VAL A 340 -16.14 21.26 5.30
N ASP A 341 -16.51 22.44 5.82
CA ASP A 341 -16.44 22.75 7.25
C ASP A 341 -17.74 22.28 7.92
N LYS A 342 -17.61 21.38 8.91
CA LYS A 342 -18.73 20.84 9.69
C LYS A 342 -19.51 21.90 10.50
N ASN A 343 -18.95 23.11 10.66
CA ASN A 343 -19.58 24.20 11.43
C ASN A 343 -20.37 25.17 10.52
N SER A 344 -20.26 25.04 9.21
CA SER A 344 -20.95 25.91 8.27
C SER A 344 -22.42 25.54 8.16
N GLU A 345 -23.34 26.48 8.40
CA GLU A 345 -24.74 26.31 8.02
C GLU A 345 -24.85 26.25 6.52
N VAL A 346 -25.63 25.29 6.01
CA VAL A 346 -25.71 24.99 4.58
C VAL A 346 -27.04 25.36 4.01
N ARG A 347 -28.15 25.02 4.68
CA ARG A 347 -29.54 25.23 4.19
C ARG A 347 -30.55 25.04 5.32
N ASP A 348 -31.75 25.56 5.13
CA ASP A 348 -32.92 25.29 5.99
C ASP A 348 -33.78 24.21 5.33
N VAL A 349 -34.49 23.44 6.14
CA VAL A 349 -35.57 22.54 5.71
C VAL A 349 -36.85 22.91 6.41
N LYS A 350 -37.97 22.90 5.66
CA LYS A 350 -39.30 23.20 6.21
C LYS A 350 -39.76 22.05 7.09
N VAL A 351 -40.23 22.40 8.28
CA VAL A 351 -40.79 21.46 9.28
C VAL A 351 -42.28 21.68 9.38
N SER A 352 -43.09 20.62 9.23
CA SER A 352 -44.53 20.64 9.38
C SER A 352 -44.95 20.37 10.80
N TYR A 353 -46.02 20.99 11.30
CA TYR A 353 -46.57 20.82 12.63
C TYR A 353 -45.63 21.24 13.78
N GLY A 354 -44.67 22.15 13.51
CA GLY A 354 -43.85 22.77 14.56
C GLY A 354 -44.65 23.74 15.43
N ASP A 355 -44.26 23.82 16.70
CA ASP A 355 -44.87 24.79 17.63
C ASP A 355 -44.12 26.15 17.56
N GLY A 356 -44.41 26.94 16.52
CA GLY A 356 -43.82 28.27 16.30
C GLY A 356 -42.47 28.26 15.57
N ILE A 357 -41.92 27.09 15.18
CA ILE A 357 -40.73 26.95 14.37
C ILE A 357 -41.05 26.11 13.15
N ASP A 358 -41.03 26.75 11.97
CA ASP A 358 -41.40 26.13 10.69
C ASP A 358 -40.21 25.65 9.88
N TYR A 359 -38.97 25.87 10.38
CA TYR A 359 -37.74 25.54 9.68
C TYR A 359 -36.68 24.99 10.66
N ALA A 360 -35.91 24.01 10.22
CA ALA A 360 -34.74 23.54 10.87
C ALA A 360 -33.49 23.91 10.06
N ASN A 361 -32.48 24.51 10.71
CA ASN A 361 -31.20 24.81 10.07
C ASN A 361 -30.37 23.56 10.00
N LEU A 362 -29.72 23.34 8.85
CA LEU A 362 -28.88 22.17 8.60
C LEU A 362 -27.42 22.55 8.48
N LYS A 363 -26.58 21.69 9.05
CA LYS A 363 -25.13 21.71 8.85
C LYS A 363 -24.62 20.33 8.47
N PRO A 364 -23.42 20.22 7.90
CA PRO A 364 -22.78 18.92 7.68
C PRO A 364 -22.55 18.19 9.00
N ALA A 365 -22.83 16.90 9.04
CA ALA A 365 -22.55 16.04 10.20
C ALA A 365 -21.04 15.97 10.48
N ASN A 366 -20.24 15.93 9.42
CA ASN A 366 -18.79 15.87 9.46
C ASN A 366 -18.17 16.88 8.49
N GLY A 367 -16.91 17.28 8.73
CA GLY A 367 -16.07 17.91 7.73
C GLY A 367 -15.60 16.90 6.69
N PHE A 368 -15.11 17.39 5.55
CA PHE A 368 -14.48 16.55 4.54
C PHE A 368 -13.21 17.23 4.02
N THR A 369 -12.09 16.57 4.27
CA THR A 369 -10.74 16.94 3.84
C THR A 369 -10.17 15.77 3.06
N ARG A 370 -9.55 16.01 1.91
CA ARG A 370 -8.80 14.99 1.18
C ARG A 370 -7.58 15.59 0.48
N LEU A 371 -6.66 14.74 0.03
CA LEU A 371 -5.58 15.16 -0.86
C LEU A 371 -6.15 15.61 -2.20
N TRP A 372 -5.71 16.77 -2.66
CA TRP A 372 -6.21 17.40 -3.89
C TRP A 372 -5.09 18.08 -4.66
N PRO A 373 -5.06 17.95 -6.00
CA PRO A 373 -4.05 18.63 -6.81
C PRO A 373 -4.15 20.15 -6.68
N VAL A 374 -3.01 20.80 -6.46
CA VAL A 374 -2.92 22.27 -6.27
C VAL A 374 -3.40 23.08 -7.47
N ASP A 375 -3.40 22.48 -8.64
CA ASP A 375 -3.78 23.05 -9.93
C ASP A 375 -5.25 22.88 -10.27
N ILE A 376 -6.01 22.12 -9.47
CA ILE A 376 -7.45 21.95 -9.64
C ILE A 376 -8.20 22.79 -8.61
N SER A 377 -9.00 23.75 -9.06
CA SER A 377 -9.75 24.61 -8.17
C SER A 377 -10.79 23.84 -7.36
N VAL A 378 -10.85 24.08 -6.04
CA VAL A 378 -11.91 23.56 -5.16
C VAL A 378 -13.32 23.99 -5.66
N ASN A 379 -13.40 25.13 -6.34
CA ASN A 379 -14.65 25.63 -6.91
C ASN A 379 -15.18 24.81 -8.10
N ASP A 380 -14.33 23.93 -8.67
CA ASP A 380 -14.75 23.01 -9.73
C ASP A 380 -15.49 21.78 -9.16
N VAL A 381 -15.51 21.63 -7.83
CA VAL A 381 -16.27 20.60 -7.13
C VAL A 381 -17.66 21.13 -6.79
N GLU A 382 -18.66 20.57 -7.44
CA GLU A 382 -20.07 20.93 -7.22
C GLU A 382 -20.57 20.35 -5.89
N LYS A 383 -21.25 21.19 -5.07
CA LYS A 383 -21.93 20.75 -3.84
C LYS A 383 -23.42 20.58 -4.10
N LYS A 384 -23.87 19.34 -4.33
CA LYS A 384 -25.28 19.01 -4.55
C LYS A 384 -25.96 18.74 -3.21
N ILE A 385 -26.89 19.63 -2.83
CA ILE A 385 -27.62 19.54 -1.57
C ILE A 385 -29.03 19.02 -1.84
N THR A 386 -29.36 17.90 -1.20
CA THR A 386 -30.71 17.31 -1.18
C THR A 386 -31.24 17.34 0.23
N VAL A 387 -32.37 17.97 0.46
CA VAL A 387 -33.08 17.93 1.75
C VAL A 387 -34.29 17.01 1.66
N TYR A 388 -34.66 16.39 2.79
CA TYR A 388 -35.76 15.47 2.82
C TYR A 388 -37.10 16.25 2.76
N ASP A 389 -38.05 15.73 1.98
CA ASP A 389 -39.39 16.25 1.92
C ASP A 389 -40.23 15.79 3.12
N ASN A 390 -41.21 16.59 3.48
CA ASN A 390 -42.22 16.24 4.50
C ASN A 390 -41.62 15.98 5.91
N VAL A 391 -40.64 16.76 6.31
CA VAL A 391 -40.11 16.71 7.70
C VAL A 391 -41.22 17.17 8.66
N VAL A 392 -41.47 16.38 9.67
CA VAL A 392 -42.56 16.57 10.66
C VAL A 392 -41.93 16.70 12.06
N ALA A 393 -42.44 17.66 12.83
CA ALA A 393 -42.03 17.82 14.24
C ALA A 393 -42.44 16.58 15.10
N PRO A 394 -41.69 16.27 16.16
CA PRO A 394 -40.52 16.97 16.67
C PRO A 394 -39.26 16.70 15.84
N VAL A 395 -38.37 17.69 15.76
CA VAL A 395 -37.03 17.56 15.20
C VAL A 395 -36.03 17.81 16.31
N GLU A 396 -35.05 16.95 16.47
CA GLU A 396 -33.99 17.11 17.46
C GLU A 396 -32.67 17.53 16.82
N VAL A 397 -31.79 18.17 17.61
CA VAL A 397 -30.44 18.48 17.17
C VAL A 397 -29.69 17.18 16.86
N GLY A 398 -29.16 17.08 15.64
CA GLY A 398 -28.47 15.87 15.15
C GLY A 398 -29.32 14.97 14.25
N ASP A 399 -30.65 15.23 14.14
CA ASP A 399 -31.47 14.48 13.18
C ASP A 399 -30.99 14.69 11.76
N VAL A 400 -30.83 13.60 10.99
CA VAL A 400 -30.43 13.65 9.59
C VAL A 400 -31.64 14.03 8.74
N LEU A 401 -31.60 15.21 8.12
CA LEU A 401 -32.71 15.77 7.34
C LEU A 401 -32.32 16.06 5.88
N GLY A 402 -31.15 15.63 5.44
CA GLY A 402 -30.68 15.80 4.09
C GLY A 402 -29.30 15.20 3.87
N LYS A 403 -28.79 15.40 2.67
CA LYS A 403 -27.41 15.02 2.29
C LYS A 403 -26.77 16.07 1.40
N MET A 404 -25.46 16.15 1.46
CA MET A 404 -24.60 16.89 0.53
C MET A 404 -23.73 15.90 -0.23
N GLU A 405 -23.76 15.93 -1.54
CA GLU A 405 -22.84 15.20 -2.42
C GLU A 405 -21.83 16.19 -2.99
N LEU A 406 -20.55 15.86 -2.87
CA LEU A 406 -19.46 16.55 -3.55
C LEU A 406 -19.23 15.86 -4.89
N VAL A 407 -19.36 16.59 -5.99
CA VAL A 407 -19.29 16.01 -7.34
C VAL A 407 -18.20 16.73 -8.16
N TYR A 408 -17.27 15.96 -8.73
CA TYR A 408 -16.26 16.48 -9.65
C TYR A 408 -16.32 15.70 -10.96
N LYS A 409 -16.43 16.40 -12.08
CA LYS A 409 -16.55 15.81 -13.44
C LYS A 409 -17.61 14.70 -13.56
N GLY A 410 -18.67 14.79 -12.76
CA GLY A 410 -19.77 13.82 -12.75
C GLY A 410 -19.63 12.66 -11.77
N GLU A 411 -18.49 12.49 -11.13
CA GLU A 411 -18.23 11.50 -10.09
C GLU A 411 -18.48 12.06 -8.70
N VAL A 412 -19.07 11.24 -7.81
CA VAL A 412 -19.35 11.61 -6.41
C VAL A 412 -18.10 11.33 -5.58
N LEU A 413 -17.45 12.40 -5.09
CA LEU A 413 -16.25 12.31 -4.23
C LEU A 413 -16.59 11.91 -2.80
N ALA A 414 -17.72 12.41 -2.29
CA ALA A 414 -18.21 12.11 -0.95
C ALA A 414 -19.70 12.41 -0.84
N THR A 415 -20.37 11.68 0.07
CA THR A 415 -21.74 11.97 0.52
C THR A 415 -21.71 12.25 2.01
N ILE A 416 -22.21 13.41 2.43
CA ILE A 416 -22.16 13.89 3.82
C ILE A 416 -23.59 14.13 4.28
N ASP A 417 -23.97 13.54 5.40
CA ASP A 417 -25.29 13.79 6.01
C ASP A 417 -25.40 15.24 6.47
N LEU A 418 -26.59 15.81 6.27
CA LEU A 418 -26.94 17.11 6.80
C LEU A 418 -27.84 16.95 8.02
N VAL A 419 -27.37 17.48 9.15
CA VAL A 419 -28.03 17.31 10.44
C VAL A 419 -28.63 18.61 10.95
N SER A 420 -29.75 18.50 11.67
CA SER A 420 -30.41 19.65 12.30
C SER A 420 -29.53 20.28 13.39
N THR A 421 -29.47 21.61 13.40
CA THR A 421 -28.94 22.42 14.52
C THR A 421 -30.04 23.01 15.39
N THR A 422 -31.32 22.86 14.97
CA THR A 422 -32.52 23.40 15.62
C THR A 422 -33.22 22.29 16.42
N LYS A 423 -33.79 22.65 17.57
CA LYS A 423 -34.65 21.82 18.39
C LYS A 423 -36.10 22.14 18.18
#